data_c663423976115643a1f1c11394ff1abd
#
_entry.id   c663423976115643a1f1c11394ff1abd
#
_cell.length_a   1.000
_cell.length_b   1.000
_cell.length_c   1.000
_cell.angle_alpha   90.00
_cell.angle_beta   90.00
_cell.angle_gamma   90.00
#
_symmetry.space_group_name_H-M   'P 1'
#
loop_
_entity.id
_entity.type
_entity.pdbx_description
1 polymer ?
#
loop_
_entity_poly.entity_id
_entity_poly.type
_entity_poly.pdbx_seq_one_letter_code
_entity_poly.pdbx_strand_id
1 'polypeptide(L)'
;MEFKYGWELEGDFDPSRRRVLKNAAAIVGGGAAALIAREPAFAQAPAPAVAAAEAQRQAPGRTAGMKFRALVRHGNSLSTESLTLRPIHPQQIVIRNQAAQTCYTTTAALNTTNRPANANVAGHGGVGIVEEIGSQVKRVQVGDQVVMSITPQCGACANCLNGRADICSMFGRPPIPSAAMSDGTPVMMANGPSGYAEYLVTWEEFVVPVFTKVPPAELSLLACVSACGLGMAMCRFPVEAGSDVAVFGLGPVGLSAVQGARIQGATTIVGIDPIKYRRDLALKLGATAVLDPNADKGNDLITKIQRLTGDAVPQGRLFAGQRRGAGPMYVLEAVGGTRFPLPPTVESPTDMTGVEALQQCYTVVRGGGYLRTCSVGHPMGATVTFPAAGWANSSKTHVPGNFAGVQALRDIPRFVKLIERGLFDAKSLVGRTFRVDKMREALQVAADRSSITSVIDFT
;
A
#
# COMPACT_ATOMS: atom_id res chain seq x y z
N MET A 1 37.88 -25.65 28.30
CA MET A 1 37.02 -25.27 29.44
C MET A 1 35.59 -25.43 28.99
N GLU A 2 35.00 -26.58 29.30
CA GLU A 2 33.57 -26.86 29.02
C GLU A 2 32.74 -26.31 30.18
N PHE A 3 31.83 -25.41 29.89
CA PHE A 3 30.80 -25.00 30.86
C PHE A 3 29.54 -25.87 30.61
N LYS A 4 29.31 -26.83 31.52
CA LYS A 4 28.03 -27.52 31.67
C LYS A 4 27.09 -26.67 32.49
N TYR A 5 26.02 -26.19 31.93
CA TYR A 5 24.84 -25.68 32.64
C TYR A 5 23.78 -26.78 32.66
N GLY A 6 23.66 -27.46 33.80
CA GLY A 6 22.52 -28.34 34.08
C GLY A 6 21.45 -27.54 34.80
N TRP A 7 20.24 -27.50 34.22
CA TRP A 7 19.01 -27.11 34.91
C TRP A 7 18.14 -28.37 35.01
N GLU A 8 18.14 -29.03 36.13
CA GLU A 8 17.10 -30.00 36.46
C GLU A 8 15.89 -29.24 36.99
N LEU A 9 14.82 -29.27 36.27
CA LEU A 9 13.50 -28.84 36.73
C LEU A 9 12.75 -30.07 37.22
N GLU A 10 12.85 -30.35 38.53
CA GLU A 10 11.89 -31.22 39.23
C GLU A 10 10.61 -30.40 39.46
N GLY A 11 9.54 -30.77 38.79
CA GLY A 11 8.20 -30.27 39.02
C GLY A 11 7.20 -31.15 38.29
N ASP A 12 6.27 -31.72 39.04
CA ASP A 12 5.13 -32.50 38.48
C ASP A 12 4.30 -31.67 37.50
N PHE A 13 4.48 -31.96 36.21
CA PHE A 13 3.68 -31.35 35.13
C PHE A 13 2.46 -32.23 34.86
N ASP A 14 1.28 -31.62 34.98
CA ASP A 14 -0.02 -32.15 34.61
C ASP A 14 -0.02 -32.75 33.17
N PRO A 15 -0.39 -34.02 32.98
CA PRO A 15 -0.41 -34.70 31.69
C PRO A 15 -1.32 -34.01 30.63
N SER A 16 -2.30 -33.24 31.05
CA SER A 16 -3.21 -32.51 30.14
C SER A 16 -2.48 -31.44 29.34
N ARG A 17 -1.43 -30.81 29.86
CA ARG A 17 -0.59 -29.81 29.18
C ARG A 17 0.29 -30.40 28.08
N ARG A 18 0.68 -31.69 28.19
CA ARG A 18 1.43 -32.39 27.13
C ARG A 18 0.63 -32.57 25.84
N ARG A 19 -0.69 -32.66 25.93
CA ARG A 19 -1.56 -32.81 24.77
C ARG A 19 -1.69 -31.49 23.98
N VAL A 20 -1.71 -30.35 24.68
CA VAL A 20 -1.75 -29.01 24.06
C VAL A 20 -0.44 -28.71 23.32
N LEU A 21 0.72 -29.04 23.92
CA LEU A 21 2.01 -28.81 23.28
C LEU A 21 2.30 -29.74 22.10
N LYS A 22 1.83 -31.01 22.12
CA LYS A 22 1.93 -31.90 20.97
C LYS A 22 1.04 -31.44 19.80
N ASN A 23 -0.15 -30.92 20.08
CA ASN A 23 -1.01 -30.36 19.04
C ASN A 23 -0.49 -29.02 18.49
N ALA A 24 0.17 -28.20 19.30
CA ALA A 24 0.82 -26.97 18.84
C ALA A 24 2.04 -27.27 17.93
N ALA A 25 2.84 -28.30 18.23
CA ALA A 25 3.97 -28.71 17.41
C ALA A 25 3.53 -29.32 16.06
N ALA A 26 2.40 -30.03 16.02
CA ALA A 26 1.82 -30.55 14.78
C ALA A 26 1.24 -29.47 13.87
N ILE A 27 0.75 -28.35 14.45
CA ILE A 27 0.24 -27.19 13.71
C ILE A 27 1.41 -26.36 13.13
N VAL A 28 2.54 -26.27 13.84
CA VAL A 28 3.72 -25.53 13.37
C VAL A 28 4.50 -26.27 12.29
N GLY A 29 4.56 -27.62 12.35
CA GLY A 29 5.28 -28.44 11.36
C GLY A 29 4.57 -28.58 10.02
N GLY A 30 3.24 -28.55 10.00
CA GLY A 30 2.44 -28.70 8.76
C GLY A 30 2.04 -27.37 8.11
N GLY A 31 2.02 -26.29 8.87
CA GLY A 31 1.55 -24.98 8.40
C GLY A 31 2.60 -24.12 7.71
N ALA A 32 3.88 -24.27 8.06
CA ALA A 32 4.94 -23.43 7.54
C ALA A 32 5.24 -23.68 6.05
N ALA A 33 5.17 -24.94 5.59
CA ALA A 33 5.36 -25.27 4.17
C ALA A 33 4.18 -24.83 3.28
N ALA A 34 2.97 -24.75 3.83
CA ALA A 34 1.78 -24.31 3.09
C ALA A 34 1.60 -22.80 3.04
N LEU A 35 2.22 -22.04 3.97
CA LEU A 35 2.17 -20.57 4.01
C LEU A 35 3.19 -19.91 3.06
N ILE A 36 4.24 -20.64 2.67
CA ILE A 36 5.30 -20.10 1.78
C ILE A 36 4.88 -20.16 0.31
N ALA A 37 3.89 -20.97 -0.06
CA ALA A 37 3.49 -21.21 -1.45
C ALA A 37 2.26 -20.41 -1.93
N ARG A 38 1.67 -19.56 -1.08
CA ARG A 38 0.56 -18.71 -1.51
C ARG A 38 1.07 -17.28 -1.67
N GLU A 39 1.00 -16.78 -2.92
CA GLU A 39 0.86 -15.34 -3.11
C GLU A 39 -0.08 -14.80 -2.03
N PRO A 40 0.03 -13.53 -1.58
CA PRO A 40 -1.11 -12.85 -0.98
C PRO A 40 -2.17 -12.75 -2.09
N ALA A 41 -2.75 -13.87 -2.45
CA ALA A 41 -4.08 -13.90 -2.99
C ALA A 41 -4.84 -13.09 -1.95
N PHE A 42 -5.43 -11.99 -2.33
CA PHE A 42 -6.60 -11.50 -1.67
C PHE A 42 -7.46 -12.75 -1.46
N ALA A 43 -7.42 -13.28 -0.24
CA ALA A 43 -7.79 -14.64 0.03
C ALA A 43 -9.20 -14.86 -0.51
N GLN A 44 -9.35 -15.79 -1.44
CA GLN A 44 -10.68 -16.17 -1.87
C GLN A 44 -11.37 -16.71 -0.62
N ALA A 45 -12.40 -15.98 -0.18
CA ALA A 45 -13.19 -16.41 0.95
C ALA A 45 -13.73 -17.82 0.66
N PRO A 46 -13.85 -18.69 1.65
CA PRO A 46 -14.44 -20.01 1.47
C PRO A 46 -15.78 -19.91 0.76
N ALA A 47 -16.06 -20.78 -0.20
CA ALA A 47 -17.30 -20.79 -0.96
C ALA A 47 -18.57 -20.69 -0.10
N PRO A 48 -18.66 -21.34 1.09
CA PRO A 48 -19.78 -21.19 2.01
C PRO A 48 -19.99 -19.76 2.51
N ALA A 49 -18.89 -19.00 2.76
CA ALA A 49 -19.00 -17.62 3.24
C ALA A 49 -19.50 -16.67 2.14
N VAL A 50 -19.09 -16.92 0.88
CA VAL A 50 -19.62 -16.17 -0.28
C VAL A 50 -21.09 -16.47 -0.47
N ALA A 51 -21.52 -17.74 -0.42
CA ALA A 51 -22.92 -18.13 -0.54
C ALA A 51 -23.81 -17.53 0.57
N ALA A 52 -23.33 -17.51 1.80
CA ALA A 52 -24.04 -16.88 2.92
C ALA A 52 -24.22 -15.37 2.74
N ALA A 53 -23.19 -14.67 2.24
CA ALA A 53 -23.27 -13.24 1.96
C ALA A 53 -24.16 -12.95 0.74
N GLU A 54 -24.15 -13.79 -0.30
CA GLU A 54 -25.06 -13.71 -1.44
C GLU A 54 -26.54 -13.83 -1.00
N ALA A 55 -26.84 -14.73 -0.08
CA ALA A 55 -28.21 -14.95 0.44
C ALA A 55 -28.75 -13.73 1.22
N GLN A 56 -27.88 -12.82 1.67
CA GLN A 56 -28.27 -11.62 2.42
C GLN A 56 -28.47 -10.38 1.53
N ARG A 57 -28.51 -10.53 0.19
CA ARG A 57 -28.80 -9.40 -0.69
C ARG A 57 -30.18 -8.81 -0.38
N GLN A 58 -30.25 -7.50 -0.35
CA GLN A 58 -31.53 -6.81 -0.22
C GLN A 58 -32.34 -6.85 -1.54
N ALA A 59 -33.62 -6.48 -1.48
CA ALA A 59 -34.44 -6.28 -2.67
C ALA A 59 -33.75 -5.32 -3.65
N PRO A 60 -33.99 -5.45 -4.97
CA PRO A 60 -33.40 -4.57 -5.97
C PRO A 60 -33.68 -3.10 -5.64
N GLY A 61 -32.62 -2.34 -5.49
CA GLY A 61 -32.67 -0.91 -5.28
C GLY A 61 -32.57 -0.13 -6.58
N ARG A 62 -32.34 1.18 -6.47
CA ARG A 62 -32.31 2.14 -7.56
C ARG A 62 -31.26 1.83 -8.66
N THR A 63 -30.10 1.29 -8.29
CA THR A 63 -28.99 1.03 -9.20
C THR A 63 -28.99 -0.38 -9.77
N ALA A 64 -29.79 -1.30 -9.24
CA ALA A 64 -29.88 -2.66 -9.73
C ALA A 64 -30.35 -2.69 -11.21
N GLY A 65 -29.62 -3.41 -12.06
CA GLY A 65 -29.86 -3.47 -13.50
C GLY A 65 -29.20 -2.34 -14.31
N MET A 66 -28.57 -1.35 -13.68
CA MET A 66 -27.82 -0.31 -14.40
C MET A 66 -26.62 -0.91 -15.12
N LYS A 67 -26.39 -0.48 -16.36
CA LYS A 67 -25.22 -0.86 -17.15
C LYS A 67 -24.09 0.17 -16.98
N PHE A 68 -22.84 -0.32 -16.94
CA PHE A 68 -21.66 0.52 -16.79
C PHE A 68 -20.42 -0.18 -17.36
N ARG A 69 -19.37 0.58 -17.64
CA ARG A 69 -18.12 0.07 -18.18
C ARG A 69 -17.11 -0.15 -17.05
N ALA A 70 -16.35 -1.24 -17.15
CA ALA A 70 -15.29 -1.58 -16.21
C ALA A 70 -14.13 -2.30 -16.92
N LEU A 71 -12.92 -2.15 -16.42
CA LEU A 71 -11.78 -2.95 -16.85
C LEU A 71 -11.82 -4.28 -16.10
N VAL A 72 -12.16 -5.34 -16.82
CA VAL A 72 -12.40 -6.68 -16.24
C VAL A 72 -11.25 -7.62 -16.58
N ARG A 73 -10.77 -8.31 -15.55
CA ARG A 73 -9.86 -9.43 -15.65
C ARG A 73 -10.69 -10.72 -15.64
N HIS A 74 -10.69 -11.47 -16.73
CA HIS A 74 -11.39 -12.76 -16.85
C HIS A 74 -10.54 -13.75 -17.65
N GLY A 75 -10.20 -14.87 -17.07
CA GLY A 75 -9.28 -15.84 -17.67
C GLY A 75 -7.95 -15.17 -18.11
N ASN A 76 -7.62 -15.27 -19.39
CA ASN A 76 -6.43 -14.65 -19.98
C ASN A 76 -6.69 -13.24 -20.55
N SER A 77 -7.90 -12.70 -20.38
CA SER A 77 -8.29 -11.40 -20.93
C SER A 77 -8.23 -10.32 -19.85
N LEU A 78 -7.84 -9.12 -20.27
CA LEU A 78 -8.04 -7.87 -19.56
C LEU A 78 -8.63 -6.87 -20.55
N SER A 79 -9.92 -6.62 -20.46
CA SER A 79 -10.71 -5.85 -21.42
C SER A 79 -11.69 -4.92 -20.71
N THR A 80 -12.06 -3.84 -21.41
CA THR A 80 -13.16 -2.98 -20.97
C THR A 80 -14.48 -3.65 -21.35
N GLU A 81 -15.26 -4.03 -20.34
CA GLU A 81 -16.52 -4.75 -20.50
C GLU A 81 -17.70 -3.88 -20.07
N SER A 82 -18.87 -4.15 -20.67
CA SER A 82 -20.14 -3.62 -20.20
C SER A 82 -20.73 -4.57 -19.16
N LEU A 83 -20.87 -4.09 -17.95
CA LEU A 83 -21.40 -4.84 -16.82
C LEU A 83 -22.80 -4.37 -16.43
N THR A 84 -23.56 -5.22 -15.76
CA THR A 84 -24.85 -4.89 -15.16
C THR A 84 -24.74 -5.00 -13.64
N LEU A 85 -25.13 -3.97 -12.90
CA LEU A 85 -25.14 -3.99 -11.43
C LEU A 85 -26.18 -4.98 -10.90
N ARG A 86 -25.80 -5.75 -9.91
CA ARG A 86 -26.66 -6.64 -9.14
C ARG A 86 -27.22 -5.92 -7.90
N PRO A 87 -28.34 -6.39 -7.31
CA PRO A 87 -28.78 -5.90 -5.99
C PRO A 87 -27.63 -5.98 -4.98
N ILE A 88 -27.54 -4.98 -4.11
CA ILE A 88 -26.43 -4.90 -3.13
C ILE A 88 -26.76 -5.63 -1.82
N HIS A 89 -25.74 -5.92 -1.02
CA HIS A 89 -25.88 -6.37 0.36
C HIS A 89 -26.27 -5.21 1.27
N PRO A 90 -27.00 -5.43 2.40
CA PRO A 90 -27.39 -4.37 3.35
C PRO A 90 -26.25 -3.47 3.86
N GLN A 91 -25.01 -3.94 3.86
CA GLN A 91 -23.82 -3.17 4.29
C GLN A 91 -22.96 -2.66 3.13
N GLN A 92 -23.42 -2.81 1.89
CA GLN A 92 -22.70 -2.31 0.70
C GLN A 92 -23.19 -0.93 0.27
N ILE A 93 -22.37 -0.28 -0.51
CA ILE A 93 -22.57 1.05 -1.07
C ILE A 93 -22.27 0.99 -2.56
N VAL A 94 -23.12 1.61 -3.37
CA VAL A 94 -22.85 1.89 -4.79
C VAL A 94 -22.32 3.29 -4.92
N ILE A 95 -21.18 3.43 -5.59
CA ILE A 95 -20.51 4.72 -5.80
C ILE A 95 -20.37 4.94 -7.29
N ARG A 96 -20.83 6.09 -7.78
CA ARG A 96 -20.51 6.58 -9.12
C ARG A 96 -19.13 7.21 -9.07
N ASN A 97 -18.20 6.56 -9.76
CA ASN A 97 -16.80 6.96 -9.74
C ASN A 97 -16.58 8.30 -10.47
N GLN A 98 -15.74 9.15 -9.94
CA GLN A 98 -15.30 10.39 -10.55
C GLN A 98 -13.86 10.29 -11.08
N ALA A 99 -12.98 9.68 -10.28
CA ALA A 99 -11.59 9.46 -10.68
C ALA A 99 -10.97 8.29 -9.91
N ALA A 100 -10.07 7.56 -10.56
CA ALA A 100 -9.26 6.52 -9.94
C ALA A 100 -7.80 6.62 -10.36
N GLN A 101 -6.91 6.63 -9.38
CA GLN A 101 -5.47 6.63 -9.61
C GLN A 101 -4.97 5.23 -9.98
N THR A 102 -3.91 5.14 -10.80
CA THR A 102 -3.19 3.89 -11.01
C THR A 102 -2.13 3.71 -9.92
N CYS A 103 -1.97 2.48 -9.49
CA CYS A 103 -0.91 2.08 -8.58
C CYS A 103 -0.06 0.99 -9.24
N TYR A 104 1.24 0.97 -8.97
CA TYR A 104 2.10 -0.06 -9.54
C TYR A 104 1.65 -1.49 -9.14
N THR A 105 1.03 -1.65 -7.96
CA THR A 105 0.47 -2.94 -7.52
C THR A 105 -0.61 -3.47 -8.46
N THR A 106 -1.42 -2.57 -9.05
CA THR A 106 -2.52 -2.94 -9.95
C THR A 106 -2.04 -3.38 -11.33
N THR A 107 -0.78 -3.08 -11.69
CA THR A 107 -0.19 -3.52 -12.97
C THR A 107 -0.12 -5.05 -13.08
N ALA A 108 -0.21 -5.77 -11.96
CA ALA A 108 -0.34 -7.23 -11.97
C ALA A 108 -1.51 -7.74 -12.84
N ALA A 109 -2.54 -6.92 -13.05
CA ALA A 109 -3.65 -7.25 -13.93
C ALA A 109 -3.24 -7.38 -15.41
N LEU A 110 -2.13 -6.75 -15.82
CA LEU A 110 -1.58 -6.89 -17.19
C LEU A 110 -0.97 -8.28 -17.44
N ASN A 111 -0.60 -9.01 -16.38
CA ASN A 111 -0.07 -10.35 -16.53
C ASN A 111 -1.20 -11.33 -16.85
N THR A 112 -1.28 -11.73 -18.12
CA THR A 112 -2.34 -12.62 -18.63
C THR A 112 -2.09 -14.09 -18.37
N THR A 113 -0.94 -14.48 -17.84
CA THR A 113 -0.63 -15.87 -17.50
C THR A 113 -1.23 -16.31 -16.15
N ASN A 114 -1.44 -15.37 -15.24
CA ASN A 114 -2.08 -15.63 -13.96
C ASN A 114 -3.61 -15.54 -14.12
N ARG A 115 -4.28 -16.66 -14.18
CA ARG A 115 -5.74 -16.77 -14.39
C ARG A 115 -6.48 -16.62 -13.07
N PRO A 116 -7.25 -15.54 -12.83
CA PRO A 116 -8.13 -15.51 -11.68
C PRO A 116 -9.23 -16.55 -11.82
N ALA A 117 -9.61 -17.19 -10.71
CA ALA A 117 -10.70 -18.18 -10.72
C ALA A 117 -12.07 -17.57 -11.10
N ASN A 118 -12.24 -16.27 -10.82
CA ASN A 118 -13.47 -15.53 -11.10
C ASN A 118 -13.16 -14.26 -11.90
N ALA A 119 -14.13 -13.83 -12.71
CA ALA A 119 -14.06 -12.51 -13.33
C ALA A 119 -14.03 -11.42 -12.24
N ASN A 120 -13.14 -10.45 -12.36
CA ASN A 120 -13.02 -9.38 -11.40
C ASN A 120 -12.69 -8.03 -12.06
N VAL A 121 -13.17 -6.96 -11.46
CA VAL A 121 -12.82 -5.58 -11.86
C VAL A 121 -11.42 -5.26 -11.38
N ALA A 122 -10.60 -4.71 -12.26
CA ALA A 122 -9.23 -4.30 -11.96
C ALA A 122 -9.16 -3.00 -11.16
N GLY A 123 -7.98 -2.70 -10.63
CA GLY A 123 -7.70 -1.47 -9.91
C GLY A 123 -7.98 -1.55 -8.42
N HIS A 124 -7.72 -0.45 -7.74
CA HIS A 124 -8.11 -0.24 -6.34
C HIS A 124 -8.13 1.26 -6.01
N GLY A 125 -9.03 1.62 -5.09
CA GLY A 125 -9.17 3.01 -4.67
C GLY A 125 -9.77 3.92 -5.74
N GLY A 126 -10.16 5.10 -5.32
CA GLY A 126 -10.77 6.10 -6.17
C GLY A 126 -11.55 7.13 -5.35
N VAL A 127 -12.25 8.01 -6.04
CA VAL A 127 -13.14 9.01 -5.46
C VAL A 127 -14.43 9.06 -6.26
N GLY A 128 -15.55 9.19 -5.58
CA GLY A 128 -16.85 9.26 -6.27
C GLY A 128 -17.98 9.74 -5.38
N ILE A 129 -19.19 9.69 -5.91
CA ILE A 129 -20.42 10.09 -5.25
C ILE A 129 -21.23 8.85 -4.89
N VAL A 130 -21.72 8.79 -3.68
CA VAL A 130 -22.61 7.72 -3.20
C VAL A 130 -23.93 7.79 -3.95
N GLU A 131 -24.29 6.73 -4.65
CA GLU A 131 -25.53 6.64 -5.44
C GLU A 131 -26.61 5.80 -4.75
N GLU A 132 -26.21 4.75 -4.05
CA GLU A 132 -27.14 3.89 -3.29
C GLU A 132 -26.41 3.34 -2.07
N ILE A 133 -27.14 3.16 -0.99
CA ILE A 133 -26.66 2.54 0.25
C ILE A 133 -27.53 1.36 0.65
N GLY A 134 -26.93 0.33 1.21
CA GLY A 134 -27.63 -0.77 1.84
C GLY A 134 -28.31 -0.33 3.14
N SER A 135 -29.35 -1.06 3.55
CA SER A 135 -30.21 -0.73 4.71
C SER A 135 -29.48 -0.66 6.06
N GLN A 136 -28.29 -1.25 6.16
CA GLN A 136 -27.48 -1.25 7.38
C GLN A 136 -26.31 -0.27 7.35
N VAL A 137 -26.10 0.44 6.25
CA VAL A 137 -25.05 1.46 6.11
C VAL A 137 -25.39 2.66 6.99
N LYS A 138 -24.42 3.15 7.75
CA LYS A 138 -24.56 4.26 8.69
C LYS A 138 -23.55 5.40 8.49
N ARG A 139 -22.46 5.11 7.77
CA ARG A 139 -21.31 6.03 7.67
C ARG A 139 -21.55 7.16 6.69
N VAL A 140 -22.32 6.93 5.65
CA VAL A 140 -22.53 7.84 4.52
C VAL A 140 -24.00 7.85 4.11
N GLN A 141 -24.38 8.86 3.35
CA GLN A 141 -25.68 8.98 2.71
C GLN A 141 -25.56 9.19 1.21
N VAL A 142 -26.65 8.99 0.47
CA VAL A 142 -26.71 9.25 -0.97
C VAL A 142 -26.38 10.73 -1.23
N GLY A 143 -25.48 10.97 -2.19
CA GLY A 143 -24.97 12.30 -2.54
C GLY A 143 -23.64 12.66 -1.88
N ASP A 144 -23.20 11.94 -0.85
CA ASP A 144 -21.90 12.19 -0.24
C ASP A 144 -20.75 11.91 -1.22
N GLN A 145 -19.74 12.78 -1.24
CA GLN A 145 -18.47 12.50 -1.88
C GLN A 145 -17.59 11.66 -0.94
N VAL A 146 -16.99 10.61 -1.49
CA VAL A 146 -16.19 9.68 -0.72
C VAL A 146 -14.85 9.35 -1.40
N VAL A 147 -13.81 9.22 -0.59
CA VAL A 147 -12.57 8.53 -0.99
C VAL A 147 -12.71 7.07 -0.66
N MET A 148 -12.45 6.20 -1.63
CA MET A 148 -12.44 4.76 -1.45
C MET A 148 -11.05 4.30 -1.09
N SER A 149 -10.82 4.07 0.20
CA SER A 149 -9.53 3.63 0.73
C SER A 149 -9.26 2.17 0.38
N ILE A 150 -8.01 1.83 0.08
CA ILE A 150 -7.59 0.43 -0.13
C ILE A 150 -7.61 -0.40 1.16
N THR A 151 -7.67 0.24 2.31
CA THR A 151 -7.76 -0.44 3.60
C THR A 151 -9.08 -0.13 4.28
N PRO A 152 -9.76 -1.15 4.83
CA PRO A 152 -10.96 -0.93 5.60
C PRO A 152 -10.62 -0.34 6.97
N GLN A 153 -11.59 0.37 7.55
CA GLN A 153 -11.58 0.76 8.96
C GLN A 153 -12.97 0.63 9.53
N CYS A 154 -13.24 -0.46 10.25
CA CYS A 154 -14.56 -0.66 10.87
C CYS A 154 -14.74 0.18 12.16
N GLY A 155 -13.65 0.54 12.84
CA GLY A 155 -13.66 1.28 14.10
C GLY A 155 -13.97 0.45 15.33
N ALA A 156 -14.35 -0.82 15.20
CA ALA A 156 -14.87 -1.65 16.30
C ALA A 156 -14.03 -2.91 16.60
N CYS A 157 -13.23 -3.41 15.64
CA CYS A 157 -12.39 -4.58 15.91
C CYS A 157 -11.18 -4.23 16.80
N ALA A 158 -10.60 -5.23 17.45
CA ALA A 158 -9.45 -5.05 18.34
C ALA A 158 -8.30 -4.28 17.67
N ASN A 159 -8.01 -4.53 16.40
CA ASN A 159 -6.97 -3.80 15.67
C ASN A 159 -7.31 -2.32 15.54
N CYS A 160 -8.53 -1.97 15.13
CA CYS A 160 -8.96 -0.57 15.02
C CYS A 160 -8.95 0.14 16.37
N LEU A 161 -9.42 -0.51 17.44
CA LEU A 161 -9.42 0.05 18.79
C LEU A 161 -7.99 0.29 19.33
N ASN A 162 -7.02 -0.52 18.90
CA ASN A 162 -5.60 -0.34 19.22
C ASN A 162 -4.85 0.59 18.23
N GLY A 163 -5.58 1.38 17.43
CA GLY A 163 -4.96 2.32 16.48
C GLY A 163 -4.28 1.66 15.27
N ARG A 164 -4.63 0.40 14.98
CA ARG A 164 -4.08 -0.42 13.90
C ARG A 164 -5.14 -0.72 12.82
N ALA A 165 -5.80 0.34 12.33
CA ALA A 165 -6.75 0.20 11.23
C ALA A 165 -6.11 -0.37 9.95
N ASP A 166 -4.81 -0.17 9.77
CA ASP A 166 -4.01 -0.76 8.69
C ASP A 166 -4.07 -2.30 8.60
N ILE A 167 -4.52 -2.96 9.66
CA ILE A 167 -4.76 -4.40 9.75
C ILE A 167 -6.17 -4.71 10.27
N CYS A 168 -7.14 -3.91 9.90
CA CYS A 168 -8.55 -4.10 10.27
C CYS A 168 -9.04 -5.50 9.87
N SER A 169 -9.79 -6.17 10.75
CA SER A 169 -10.31 -7.52 10.48
C SER A 169 -11.25 -7.60 9.27
N MET A 170 -11.81 -6.48 8.84
CA MET A 170 -12.70 -6.41 7.67
C MET A 170 -11.98 -6.63 6.34
N PHE A 171 -10.64 -6.68 6.31
CA PHE A 171 -9.91 -7.22 5.15
C PHE A 171 -10.32 -8.66 4.78
N GLY A 172 -10.73 -9.44 5.76
CA GLY A 172 -11.17 -10.83 5.59
C GLY A 172 -12.63 -10.97 5.13
N ARG A 173 -13.37 -9.88 4.85
CA ARG A 173 -14.74 -10.00 4.32
C ARG A 173 -14.73 -10.73 2.99
N PRO A 174 -15.67 -11.68 2.78
CA PRO A 174 -15.76 -12.38 1.51
C PRO A 174 -16.16 -11.42 0.40
N PRO A 175 -15.45 -11.42 -0.73
CA PRO A 175 -15.92 -10.71 -1.91
C PRO A 175 -17.17 -11.39 -2.45
N ILE A 176 -18.20 -10.63 -2.77
CA ILE A 176 -19.42 -11.13 -3.42
C ILE A 176 -19.54 -10.52 -4.81
N PRO A 177 -20.06 -11.28 -5.81
CA PRO A 177 -20.27 -10.75 -7.15
C PRO A 177 -21.22 -9.57 -7.11
N SER A 178 -20.77 -8.38 -7.45
CA SER A 178 -21.59 -7.15 -7.40
C SER A 178 -22.09 -6.71 -8.76
N ALA A 179 -21.66 -7.39 -9.82
CA ALA A 179 -22.09 -7.17 -11.21
C ALA A 179 -22.13 -8.49 -11.99
N ALA A 180 -22.64 -8.45 -13.19
CA ALA A 180 -22.62 -9.55 -14.15
C ALA A 180 -22.24 -9.04 -15.53
N MET A 181 -21.55 -9.88 -16.32
CA MET A 181 -21.34 -9.70 -17.75
C MET A 181 -22.63 -9.95 -18.54
N SER A 182 -22.62 -9.64 -19.82
CA SER A 182 -23.80 -9.82 -20.69
C SER A 182 -24.27 -11.26 -20.84
N ASP A 183 -23.38 -12.23 -20.67
CA ASP A 183 -23.66 -13.67 -20.66
C ASP A 183 -24.10 -14.22 -19.29
N GLY A 184 -24.27 -13.35 -18.30
CA GLY A 184 -24.63 -13.70 -16.93
C GLY A 184 -23.44 -14.08 -16.04
N THR A 185 -22.21 -14.11 -16.55
CA THR A 185 -21.00 -14.41 -15.75
C THR A 185 -20.89 -13.44 -14.57
N PRO A 186 -20.84 -13.94 -13.31
CA PRO A 186 -20.70 -13.09 -12.14
C PRO A 186 -19.33 -12.39 -12.11
N VAL A 187 -19.33 -11.09 -11.80
CA VAL A 187 -18.11 -10.28 -11.70
C VAL A 187 -17.90 -9.80 -10.27
N MET A 188 -16.72 -10.13 -9.73
CA MET A 188 -16.31 -9.72 -8.39
C MET A 188 -15.79 -8.28 -8.44
N MET A 189 -16.22 -7.48 -7.47
CA MET A 189 -15.51 -6.28 -7.09
C MET A 189 -14.74 -6.62 -5.82
N ALA A 190 -13.40 -6.50 -5.88
CA ALA A 190 -12.52 -6.97 -4.81
C ALA A 190 -12.81 -6.28 -3.46
N ASN A 191 -12.32 -6.84 -2.37
CA ASN A 191 -12.51 -6.31 -1.02
C ASN A 191 -11.90 -4.92 -0.80
N GLY A 192 -10.88 -4.52 -1.56
CA GLY A 192 -10.56 -3.11 -1.77
C GLY A 192 -11.35 -2.62 -2.98
N PRO A 193 -11.71 -1.34 -3.04
CA PRO A 193 -12.51 -0.83 -4.15
C PRO A 193 -11.81 -1.11 -5.48
N SER A 194 -12.49 -1.81 -6.36
CA SER A 194 -12.06 -2.12 -7.73
C SER A 194 -12.15 -0.85 -8.59
N GLY A 195 -11.13 0.01 -8.53
CA GLY A 195 -11.20 1.41 -8.97
C GLY A 195 -11.45 1.66 -10.45
N TYR A 196 -11.30 0.65 -11.32
CA TYR A 196 -11.36 0.87 -12.78
C TYR A 196 -12.73 0.51 -13.33
N ALA A 197 -13.75 1.21 -12.85
CA ALA A 197 -15.13 1.08 -13.29
C ALA A 197 -15.89 2.39 -13.09
N GLU A 198 -16.90 2.66 -13.90
CA GLU A 198 -17.78 3.83 -13.78
C GLU A 198 -18.63 3.77 -12.51
N TYR A 199 -19.00 2.56 -12.08
CA TYR A 199 -19.68 2.30 -10.79
C TYR A 199 -18.91 1.27 -9.98
N LEU A 200 -18.84 1.50 -8.70
CA LEU A 200 -18.15 0.66 -7.74
C LEU A 200 -19.13 0.20 -6.68
N VAL A 201 -19.02 -1.06 -6.28
CA VAL A 201 -19.75 -1.59 -5.12
C VAL A 201 -18.74 -2.02 -4.08
N THR A 202 -18.83 -1.45 -2.91
CA THR A 202 -17.89 -1.74 -1.81
C THR A 202 -18.61 -1.78 -0.48
N TRP A 203 -17.91 -2.23 0.56
CA TRP A 203 -18.40 -2.22 1.94
C TRP A 203 -18.17 -0.85 2.57
N GLU A 204 -19.04 -0.45 3.51
CA GLU A 204 -18.93 0.87 4.16
C GLU A 204 -17.59 1.12 4.85
N GLU A 205 -16.91 0.05 5.30
CA GLU A 205 -15.62 0.17 5.97
C GLU A 205 -14.49 0.69 5.08
N PHE A 206 -14.64 0.60 3.76
CA PHE A 206 -13.65 1.09 2.80
C PHE A 206 -13.89 2.54 2.36
N VAL A 207 -14.96 3.18 2.78
CA VAL A 207 -15.27 4.56 2.35
C VAL A 207 -15.00 5.58 3.45
N VAL A 208 -14.46 6.71 3.04
CA VAL A 208 -14.20 7.88 3.89
C VAL A 208 -14.94 9.07 3.29
N PRO A 209 -15.97 9.59 3.95
CA PRO A 209 -16.66 10.77 3.49
C PRO A 209 -15.72 11.98 3.52
N VAL A 210 -15.77 12.81 2.48
CA VAL A 210 -14.98 14.04 2.36
C VAL A 210 -15.86 15.17 1.86
N PHE A 211 -15.63 16.37 2.40
CA PHE A 211 -16.37 17.58 2.05
C PHE A 211 -15.38 18.60 1.53
N THR A 212 -15.07 18.55 0.22
CA THR A 212 -13.99 19.33 -0.37
C THR A 212 -14.29 19.74 -1.80
N LYS A 213 -13.59 20.79 -2.27
CA LYS A 213 -13.56 21.21 -3.68
C LYS A 213 -12.27 20.78 -4.39
N VAL A 214 -11.43 19.98 -3.76
CA VAL A 214 -10.24 19.41 -4.40
C VAL A 214 -10.68 18.61 -5.62
N PRO A 215 -10.04 18.82 -6.79
CA PRO A 215 -10.39 18.09 -8.01
C PRO A 215 -10.33 16.57 -7.81
N PRO A 216 -11.28 15.81 -8.38
CA PRO A 216 -11.34 14.35 -8.20
C PRO A 216 -10.04 13.63 -8.57
N ALA A 217 -9.32 14.09 -9.60
CA ALA A 217 -8.05 13.50 -10.02
C ALA A 217 -7.00 13.58 -8.89
N GLU A 218 -6.86 14.73 -8.24
CA GLU A 218 -5.94 14.96 -7.13
C GLU A 218 -6.40 14.21 -5.87
N LEU A 219 -7.69 14.27 -5.59
CA LEU A 219 -8.30 13.62 -4.43
C LEU A 219 -8.16 12.08 -4.52
N SER A 220 -8.23 11.50 -5.73
CA SER A 220 -8.08 10.05 -5.94
C SER A 220 -6.74 9.49 -5.47
N LEU A 221 -5.68 10.31 -5.44
CA LEU A 221 -4.37 9.91 -4.95
C LEU A 221 -4.38 9.53 -3.46
N LEU A 222 -5.30 10.10 -2.68
CA LEU A 222 -5.48 9.78 -1.25
C LEU A 222 -6.13 8.41 -1.02
N ALA A 223 -6.68 7.79 -2.05
CA ALA A 223 -7.19 6.43 -1.95
C ALA A 223 -6.09 5.40 -1.70
N CYS A 224 -4.86 5.66 -2.20
CA CYS A 224 -3.70 4.78 -2.02
C CYS A 224 -2.38 5.53 -1.97
N VAL A 225 -1.86 5.96 -3.13
CA VAL A 225 -0.43 6.29 -3.29
C VAL A 225 0.02 7.46 -2.42
N SER A 226 -0.74 8.54 -2.38
CA SER A 226 -0.38 9.70 -1.54
C SER A 226 -0.67 9.48 -0.07
N ALA A 227 -1.75 8.76 0.27
CA ALA A 227 -2.00 8.39 1.65
C ALA A 227 -0.89 7.50 2.22
N CYS A 228 -0.38 6.53 1.44
CA CYS A 228 0.78 5.74 1.85
C CYS A 228 2.02 6.60 2.09
N GLY A 229 2.36 7.49 1.16
CA GLY A 229 3.55 8.33 1.29
C GLY A 229 3.47 9.32 2.46
N LEU A 230 2.35 10.05 2.58
CA LEU A 230 2.08 10.91 3.73
C LEU A 230 2.06 10.11 5.03
N GLY A 231 1.46 8.91 5.01
CA GLY A 231 1.41 8.00 6.15
C GLY A 231 2.79 7.60 6.66
N MET A 232 3.74 7.31 5.75
CA MET A 232 5.12 7.00 6.14
C MET A 232 5.79 8.15 6.89
N ALA A 233 5.50 9.38 6.50
CA ALA A 233 6.11 10.55 7.14
C ALA A 233 5.34 11.03 8.38
N MET A 234 4.00 10.86 8.42
CA MET A 234 3.13 11.57 9.36
C MET A 234 2.33 10.68 10.32
N CYS A 235 2.26 9.36 10.05
CA CYS A 235 1.49 8.41 10.87
C CYS A 235 2.46 7.45 11.58
N ARG A 236 2.08 6.94 12.78
CA ARG A 236 2.90 6.02 13.58
C ARG A 236 4.40 6.34 13.52
N PHE A 237 4.98 6.82 14.55
CA PHE A 237 6.37 7.32 14.55
C PHE A 237 6.60 8.38 13.46
N PRO A 238 5.91 9.51 13.54
CA PRO A 238 6.05 10.57 12.54
C PRO A 238 7.47 11.12 12.50
N VAL A 239 7.86 11.62 11.35
CA VAL A 239 9.12 12.38 11.21
C VAL A 239 9.07 13.58 12.15
N GLU A 240 10.12 13.77 12.93
CA GLU A 240 10.24 14.90 13.85
C GLU A 240 10.90 16.11 13.16
N ALA A 241 10.50 17.30 13.55
CA ALA A 241 11.12 18.52 13.06
C ALA A 241 12.63 18.57 13.37
N GLY A 242 13.42 19.02 12.42
CA GLY A 242 14.87 19.04 12.52
C GLY A 242 15.57 17.73 12.15
N SER A 243 14.81 16.66 11.82
CA SER A 243 15.39 15.35 11.50
C SER A 243 15.94 15.28 10.08
N ASP A 244 16.84 14.29 9.88
CA ASP A 244 17.32 13.87 8.57
C ASP A 244 16.51 12.66 8.07
N VAL A 245 16.12 12.69 6.80
CA VAL A 245 15.29 11.68 6.16
C VAL A 245 15.93 11.21 4.87
N ALA A 246 15.93 9.91 4.59
CA ALA A 246 16.19 9.36 3.27
C ALA A 246 14.94 8.66 2.72
N VAL A 247 14.59 8.95 1.46
CA VAL A 247 13.44 8.36 0.77
C VAL A 247 13.93 7.53 -0.39
N PHE A 248 13.81 6.22 -0.30
CA PHE A 248 14.17 5.28 -1.35
C PHE A 248 12.94 5.00 -2.23
N GLY A 249 13.10 5.25 -3.54
CA GLY A 249 12.01 5.22 -4.52
C GLY A 249 11.22 6.52 -4.55
N LEU A 250 11.28 7.24 -5.67
CA LEU A 250 10.60 8.52 -5.90
C LEU A 250 9.42 8.38 -6.88
N GLY A 251 8.73 7.25 -6.84
CA GLY A 251 7.40 7.11 -7.41
C GLY A 251 6.37 7.96 -6.64
N PRO A 252 5.07 7.85 -6.96
CA PRO A 252 4.04 8.69 -6.32
C PRO A 252 4.00 8.53 -4.79
N VAL A 253 4.29 7.34 -4.26
CA VAL A 253 4.40 7.09 -2.82
C VAL A 253 5.59 7.85 -2.23
N GLY A 254 6.80 7.68 -2.82
CA GLY A 254 8.00 8.34 -2.31
C GLY A 254 7.97 9.86 -2.44
N LEU A 255 7.45 10.40 -3.55
CA LEU A 255 7.27 11.85 -3.72
C LEU A 255 6.25 12.44 -2.72
N SER A 256 5.23 11.67 -2.35
CA SER A 256 4.32 12.04 -1.26
C SER A 256 5.02 11.98 0.10
N ALA A 257 5.92 11.01 0.31
CA ALA A 257 6.71 10.91 1.53
C ALA A 257 7.73 12.05 1.67
N VAL A 258 8.37 12.50 0.57
CA VAL A 258 9.22 13.70 0.53
C VAL A 258 8.45 14.93 1.01
N GLN A 259 7.26 15.16 0.45
CA GLN A 259 6.41 16.28 0.87
C GLN A 259 5.95 16.12 2.33
N GLY A 260 5.57 14.90 2.74
CA GLY A 260 5.19 14.63 4.12
C GLY A 260 6.33 14.92 5.10
N ALA A 261 7.56 14.52 4.79
CA ALA A 261 8.74 14.81 5.61
C ALA A 261 9.00 16.33 5.69
N ARG A 262 8.88 17.06 4.58
CA ARG A 262 8.97 18.53 4.55
C ARG A 262 7.89 19.18 5.43
N ILE A 263 6.65 18.73 5.33
CA ILE A 263 5.52 19.24 6.14
C ILE A 263 5.76 19.00 7.64
N GLN A 264 6.40 17.89 8.00
CA GLN A 264 6.78 17.57 9.37
C GLN A 264 8.00 18.35 9.86
N GLY A 265 8.68 19.12 8.99
CA GLY A 265 9.81 19.97 9.37
C GLY A 265 11.15 19.25 9.34
N ALA A 266 11.31 18.19 8.56
CA ALA A 266 12.63 17.62 8.29
C ALA A 266 13.57 18.66 7.66
N THR A 267 14.82 18.72 8.12
CA THR A 267 15.82 19.69 7.63
C THR A 267 16.63 19.15 6.46
N THR A 268 16.86 17.85 6.43
CA THR A 268 17.54 17.16 5.33
C THR A 268 16.62 16.07 4.79
N ILE A 269 16.35 16.10 3.49
CA ILE A 269 15.54 15.10 2.79
C ILE A 269 16.30 14.65 1.56
N VAL A 270 16.87 13.44 1.61
CA VAL A 270 17.62 12.84 0.49
C VAL A 270 16.72 11.88 -0.27
N GLY A 271 16.44 12.17 -1.53
CA GLY A 271 15.67 11.30 -2.41
C GLY A 271 16.55 10.38 -3.25
N ILE A 272 16.22 9.09 -3.35
CA ILE A 272 16.98 8.09 -4.10
C ILE A 272 16.07 7.39 -5.13
N ASP A 273 16.39 7.54 -6.43
CA ASP A 273 15.65 6.88 -7.52
C ASP A 273 16.53 6.81 -8.79
N PRO A 274 16.54 5.74 -9.58
CA PRO A 274 17.28 5.68 -10.83
C PRO A 274 16.72 6.63 -11.90
N ILE A 275 15.44 6.97 -11.85
CA ILE A 275 14.75 7.73 -12.89
C ILE A 275 14.96 9.23 -12.69
N LYS A 276 15.66 9.88 -13.63
CA LYS A 276 16.05 11.28 -13.53
C LYS A 276 14.86 12.24 -13.31
N TYR A 277 13.79 12.13 -14.10
CA TYR A 277 12.65 13.06 -13.97
C TYR A 277 11.96 13.01 -12.61
N ARG A 278 12.02 11.86 -11.91
CA ARG A 278 11.52 11.70 -10.55
C ARG A 278 12.40 12.40 -9.53
N ARG A 279 13.73 12.29 -9.70
CA ARG A 279 14.70 13.03 -8.89
C ARG A 279 14.52 14.55 -9.04
N ASP A 280 14.35 15.02 -10.29
CA ASP A 280 14.12 16.46 -10.57
C ASP A 280 12.81 16.96 -9.93
N LEU A 281 11.76 16.13 -9.95
CA LEU A 281 10.49 16.46 -9.29
C LEU A 281 10.62 16.44 -7.76
N ALA A 282 11.38 15.51 -7.19
CA ALA A 282 11.60 15.43 -5.75
C ALA A 282 12.24 16.71 -5.21
N LEU A 283 13.22 17.28 -5.91
CA LEU A 283 13.82 18.59 -5.56
C LEU A 283 12.78 19.71 -5.54
N LYS A 284 11.88 19.75 -6.52
CA LYS A 284 10.80 20.75 -6.56
C LYS A 284 9.79 20.58 -5.42
N LEU A 285 9.58 19.35 -4.96
CA LEU A 285 8.63 19.01 -3.91
C LEU A 285 9.21 19.07 -2.50
N GLY A 286 10.53 19.35 -2.37
CA GLY A 286 11.14 19.64 -1.09
C GLY A 286 12.28 18.69 -0.67
N ALA A 287 12.76 17.80 -1.55
CA ALA A 287 14.02 17.09 -1.29
C ALA A 287 15.17 18.11 -1.30
N THR A 288 16.10 17.99 -0.35
CA THR A 288 17.27 18.86 -0.24
C THR A 288 18.44 18.35 -1.10
N ALA A 289 18.46 17.05 -1.37
CA ALA A 289 19.41 16.39 -2.26
C ALA A 289 18.76 15.17 -2.92
N VAL A 290 19.30 14.74 -4.05
CA VAL A 290 18.88 13.52 -4.74
C VAL A 290 20.08 12.72 -5.21
N LEU A 291 19.98 11.40 -5.18
CA LEU A 291 21.03 10.47 -5.59
C LEU A 291 20.50 9.45 -6.63
N ASP A 292 21.39 9.07 -7.51
CA ASP A 292 21.15 8.04 -8.53
C ASP A 292 21.82 6.73 -8.09
N PRO A 293 21.06 5.69 -7.70
CA PRO A 293 21.64 4.42 -7.27
C PRO A 293 22.37 3.67 -8.39
N ASN A 294 22.14 4.02 -9.65
CA ASN A 294 22.88 3.43 -10.78
C ASN A 294 24.27 4.04 -10.95
N ALA A 295 24.42 5.33 -10.62
CA ALA A 295 25.71 6.02 -10.63
C ALA A 295 26.50 5.75 -9.33
N ASP A 296 25.79 5.72 -8.19
CA ASP A 296 26.35 5.57 -6.85
C ASP A 296 26.03 4.17 -6.32
N LYS A 297 26.92 3.21 -6.55
CA LYS A 297 26.63 1.79 -6.26
C LYS A 297 27.11 1.36 -4.88
N GLY A 298 26.37 0.44 -4.27
CA GLY A 298 26.78 -0.26 -3.06
C GLY A 298 27.18 0.68 -1.93
N ASN A 299 28.42 0.56 -1.43
CA ASN A 299 28.93 1.35 -0.32
C ASN A 299 29.10 2.84 -0.62
N ASP A 300 29.24 3.24 -1.89
CA ASP A 300 29.35 4.65 -2.26
C ASP A 300 28.02 5.37 -2.03
N LEU A 301 26.90 4.77 -2.40
CA LEU A 301 25.58 5.30 -2.11
C LEU A 301 25.35 5.47 -0.59
N ILE A 302 25.65 4.43 0.18
CA ILE A 302 25.54 4.46 1.64
C ILE A 302 26.40 5.60 2.22
N THR A 303 27.66 5.72 1.78
CA THR A 303 28.59 6.75 2.25
C THR A 303 28.08 8.16 1.91
N LYS A 304 27.55 8.37 0.69
CA LYS A 304 26.99 9.66 0.30
C LYS A 304 25.75 10.04 1.13
N ILE A 305 24.84 9.11 1.34
CA ILE A 305 23.67 9.36 2.19
C ILE A 305 24.14 9.72 3.60
N GLN A 306 25.08 8.97 4.17
CA GLN A 306 25.60 9.22 5.52
C GLN A 306 26.28 10.59 5.64
N ARG A 307 26.99 11.05 4.59
CA ARG A 307 27.61 12.40 4.57
C ARG A 307 26.58 13.52 4.51
N LEU A 308 25.46 13.28 3.81
CA LEU A 308 24.38 14.27 3.67
C LEU A 308 23.50 14.37 4.93
N THR A 309 23.41 13.27 5.71
CA THR A 309 22.45 13.11 6.82
C THR A 309 23.15 12.80 8.16
N GLY A 310 24.44 12.98 8.26
CA GLY A 310 25.21 12.74 9.49
C GLY A 310 25.21 13.94 10.42
N ASP A 311 25.20 13.69 11.72
CA ASP A 311 25.41 14.72 12.71
C ASP A 311 26.80 15.36 12.56
N ALA A 312 26.89 16.68 12.66
CA ALA A 312 28.14 17.43 12.63
C ALA A 312 29.05 17.12 13.86
N VAL A 313 28.51 16.48 14.88
CA VAL A 313 29.23 16.14 16.12
C VAL A 313 29.92 14.77 15.96
N PRO A 314 31.24 14.67 16.24
CA PRO A 314 31.92 13.38 16.25
C PRO A 314 31.26 12.44 17.26
N GLN A 315 30.69 11.34 16.74
CA GLN A 315 29.96 10.38 17.57
C GLN A 315 30.91 9.29 18.05
N GLY A 316 30.87 8.99 19.35
CA GLY A 316 31.62 7.88 19.93
C GLY A 316 31.23 6.53 19.29
N ARG A 317 32.16 5.56 19.30
CA ARG A 317 31.87 4.19 18.85
C ARG A 317 31.02 3.47 19.90
N LEU A 318 29.87 2.97 19.52
CA LEU A 318 29.17 1.92 20.24
C LEU A 318 29.64 0.59 19.68
N PHE A 319 30.10 -0.31 20.52
CA PHE A 319 30.49 -1.69 20.18
C PHE A 319 31.00 -1.93 18.73
N ALA A 320 32.13 -2.58 18.60
CA ALA A 320 32.67 -3.18 17.35
C ALA A 320 32.21 -2.56 16.02
N GLY A 321 32.56 -1.29 15.74
CA GLY A 321 32.44 -0.72 14.39
C GLY A 321 31.16 0.08 14.08
N GLN A 322 30.18 0.16 14.95
CA GLN A 322 29.00 1.01 14.73
C GLN A 322 29.29 2.47 15.09
N ARG A 323 29.15 3.37 14.10
CA ARG A 323 29.15 4.81 14.33
C ARG A 323 27.74 5.24 14.75
N ARG A 324 27.57 5.80 15.95
CA ARG A 324 26.36 6.55 16.31
C ARG A 324 26.29 7.80 15.41
N GLY A 325 25.08 8.15 14.94
CA GLY A 325 24.84 9.41 14.23
C GLY A 325 25.24 9.44 12.77
N ALA A 326 25.81 8.39 12.19
CA ALA A 326 26.02 8.32 10.75
C ALA A 326 24.77 7.80 10.04
N GLY A 327 24.14 8.63 9.24
CA GLY A 327 22.94 8.31 8.48
C GLY A 327 21.66 9.00 8.98
N PRO A 328 20.57 8.87 8.22
CA PRO A 328 19.32 9.53 8.54
C PRO A 328 18.63 8.92 9.76
N MET A 329 17.88 9.73 10.50
CA MET A 329 17.00 9.26 11.58
C MET A 329 15.83 8.45 11.01
N TYR A 330 15.31 8.85 9.86
CA TYR A 330 14.20 8.18 9.20
C TYR A 330 14.59 7.72 7.80
N VAL A 331 14.31 6.47 7.49
CA VAL A 331 14.40 5.91 6.15
C VAL A 331 13.01 5.46 5.73
N LEU A 332 12.52 6.03 4.63
CA LEU A 332 11.20 5.77 4.07
C LEU A 332 11.39 4.98 2.76
N GLU A 333 11.00 3.71 2.77
CA GLU A 333 11.23 2.79 1.66
C GLU A 333 9.94 2.59 0.86
N ALA A 334 9.98 2.94 -0.44
CA ALA A 334 8.87 2.88 -1.39
C ALA A 334 9.30 2.33 -2.77
N VAL A 335 10.34 1.47 -2.82
CA VAL A 335 10.89 0.94 -4.08
C VAL A 335 10.05 -0.20 -4.62
N GLY A 336 9.88 -1.27 -3.84
CA GLY A 336 9.27 -2.52 -4.28
C GLY A 336 9.99 -3.21 -5.45
N GLY A 337 9.50 -4.38 -5.87
CA GLY A 337 10.01 -5.11 -7.03
C GLY A 337 9.47 -4.59 -8.36
N THR A 338 10.24 -4.78 -9.43
CA THR A 338 9.84 -4.44 -10.80
C THR A 338 9.27 -5.68 -11.48
N ARG A 339 8.00 -5.61 -11.91
CA ARG A 339 7.25 -6.76 -12.45
C ARG A 339 7.38 -6.95 -13.95
N PHE A 340 7.70 -5.88 -14.66
CA PHE A 340 7.78 -5.88 -16.12
C PHE A 340 9.08 -5.21 -16.56
N PRO A 341 9.65 -5.63 -17.70
CA PRO A 341 10.74 -4.90 -18.33
C PRO A 341 10.34 -3.44 -18.56
N LEU A 342 11.25 -2.52 -18.29
CA LEU A 342 11.00 -1.11 -18.55
C LEU A 342 11.34 -0.77 -20.00
N PRO A 343 10.66 0.22 -20.61
CA PRO A 343 11.04 0.73 -21.92
C PRO A 343 12.49 1.25 -21.94
N PRO A 344 13.21 1.16 -23.04
CA PRO A 344 14.59 1.67 -23.14
C PRO A 344 14.73 3.18 -22.83
N THR A 345 13.64 3.91 -22.88
CA THR A 345 13.58 5.35 -22.56
C THR A 345 13.46 5.65 -21.06
N VAL A 346 13.36 4.62 -20.22
CA VAL A 346 13.22 4.75 -18.76
C VAL A 346 14.39 4.04 -18.09
N GLU A 347 15.08 4.75 -17.21
CA GLU A 347 16.21 4.22 -16.47
C GLU A 347 15.79 3.06 -15.57
N SER A 348 16.37 1.89 -15.82
CA SER A 348 16.08 0.68 -15.03
C SER A 348 16.97 0.64 -13.79
N PRO A 349 16.43 0.19 -12.63
CA PRO A 349 17.27 -0.14 -11.49
C PRO A 349 18.20 -1.32 -11.79
N THR A 350 19.36 -1.38 -11.16
CA THR A 350 20.28 -2.52 -11.26
C THR A 350 19.68 -3.78 -10.64
N ASP A 351 18.94 -3.63 -9.54
CA ASP A 351 18.17 -4.72 -8.91
C ASP A 351 16.67 -4.57 -9.20
N MET A 352 16.13 -5.46 -10.02
CA MET A 352 14.71 -5.52 -10.37
C MET A 352 13.85 -6.10 -9.24
N THR A 353 14.47 -6.75 -8.25
CA THR A 353 13.73 -7.36 -7.13
C THR A 353 13.39 -6.36 -6.03
N GLY A 354 14.11 -5.26 -5.92
CA GLY A 354 14.02 -4.28 -4.85
C GLY A 354 14.60 -4.74 -3.50
N VAL A 355 15.20 -5.94 -3.46
CA VAL A 355 15.78 -6.51 -2.23
C VAL A 355 17.04 -5.77 -1.81
N GLU A 356 17.90 -5.41 -2.78
CA GLU A 356 19.10 -4.63 -2.53
C GLU A 356 18.74 -3.26 -1.92
N ALA A 357 17.75 -2.57 -2.47
CA ALA A 357 17.29 -1.29 -1.96
C ALA A 357 16.80 -1.42 -0.50
N LEU A 358 16.05 -2.47 -0.17
CA LEU A 358 15.58 -2.71 1.19
C LEU A 358 16.73 -2.99 2.16
N GLN A 359 17.76 -3.73 1.71
CA GLN A 359 18.96 -3.98 2.50
C GLN A 359 19.78 -2.70 2.72
N GLN A 360 19.91 -1.85 1.69
CA GLN A 360 20.54 -0.53 1.79
C GLN A 360 19.80 0.37 2.77
N CYS A 361 18.46 0.38 2.75
CA CYS A 361 17.63 1.12 3.71
C CYS A 361 17.96 0.76 5.16
N TYR A 362 18.03 -0.55 5.47
CA TYR A 362 18.40 -1.01 6.81
C TYR A 362 19.84 -0.62 7.17
N THR A 363 20.74 -0.70 6.19
CA THR A 363 22.16 -0.39 6.42
C THR A 363 22.38 1.09 6.75
N VAL A 364 21.69 1.98 6.02
CA VAL A 364 21.93 3.42 6.11
C VAL A 364 21.24 4.10 7.27
N VAL A 365 20.10 3.56 7.75
CA VAL A 365 19.42 4.14 8.92
C VAL A 365 20.34 4.09 10.14
N ARG A 366 20.47 5.21 10.85
CA ARG A 366 21.37 5.30 12.01
C ARG A 366 20.89 4.43 13.18
N GLY A 367 21.79 4.16 14.12
CA GLY A 367 21.42 3.52 15.39
C GLY A 367 20.35 4.34 16.12
N GLY A 368 19.28 3.68 16.58
CA GLY A 368 18.11 4.33 17.19
C GLY A 368 17.13 4.95 16.19
N GLY A 369 17.42 4.89 14.89
CA GLY A 369 16.53 5.44 13.87
C GLY A 369 15.42 4.48 13.42
N TYR A 370 14.59 4.98 12.52
CA TYR A 370 13.36 4.32 12.05
C TYR A 370 13.45 3.95 10.57
N LEU A 371 13.31 2.67 10.24
CA LEU A 371 13.07 2.20 8.88
C LEU A 371 11.57 1.96 8.70
N ARG A 372 10.95 2.68 7.78
CA ARG A 372 9.52 2.52 7.45
C ARG A 372 9.38 1.99 6.04
N THR A 373 8.72 0.85 5.90
CA THR A 373 8.53 0.18 4.61
C THR A 373 7.05 0.22 4.22
N CYS A 374 6.80 0.58 2.98
CA CYS A 374 5.47 0.58 2.37
C CYS A 374 5.48 -0.06 0.97
N SER A 375 6.62 -0.56 0.54
CA SER A 375 6.75 -1.20 -0.76
C SER A 375 6.12 -2.58 -0.79
N VAL A 376 5.73 -2.99 -1.98
CA VAL A 376 5.16 -4.31 -2.26
C VAL A 376 5.70 -4.81 -3.60
N GLY A 377 5.51 -6.09 -3.89
CA GLY A 377 5.87 -6.63 -5.19
C GLY A 377 7.27 -7.22 -5.25
N HIS A 378 7.92 -7.42 -4.11
CA HIS A 378 9.13 -8.26 -4.04
C HIS A 378 8.79 -9.69 -4.50
N PRO A 379 9.71 -10.40 -5.15
CA PRO A 379 9.50 -11.78 -5.54
C PRO A 379 9.15 -12.66 -4.34
N MET A 380 8.23 -13.60 -4.54
CA MET A 380 7.92 -14.60 -3.51
C MET A 380 9.16 -15.39 -3.13
N GLY A 381 9.40 -15.55 -1.83
CA GLY A 381 10.58 -16.22 -1.31
C GLY A 381 11.87 -15.36 -1.33
N ALA A 382 11.81 -14.10 -1.78
CA ALA A 382 12.92 -13.17 -1.62
C ALA A 382 13.24 -12.97 -0.12
N THR A 383 14.51 -12.98 0.22
CA THR A 383 14.98 -12.82 1.59
C THR A 383 15.93 -11.64 1.70
N VAL A 384 15.87 -10.95 2.83
CA VAL A 384 16.83 -9.91 3.20
C VAL A 384 17.66 -10.44 4.37
N THR A 385 18.98 -10.36 4.24
CA THR A 385 19.90 -10.87 5.27
C THR A 385 20.54 -9.71 6.01
N PHE A 386 20.49 -9.74 7.34
CA PHE A 386 21.12 -8.76 8.20
C PHE A 386 22.13 -9.42 9.14
N PRO A 387 23.28 -8.76 9.43
CA PRO A 387 24.20 -9.24 10.47
C PRO A 387 23.49 -9.33 11.82
N ALA A 388 23.51 -10.50 12.46
CA ALA A 388 22.77 -10.77 13.70
C ALA A 388 23.13 -9.77 14.83
N ALA A 389 24.42 -9.48 15.03
CA ALA A 389 24.86 -8.51 16.03
C ALA A 389 24.36 -7.08 15.71
N GLY A 390 24.37 -6.69 14.44
CA GLY A 390 23.84 -5.41 13.98
C GLY A 390 22.33 -5.32 14.21
N TRP A 391 21.60 -6.39 13.91
CA TRP A 391 20.16 -6.47 14.16
C TRP A 391 19.83 -6.34 15.65
N ALA A 392 20.51 -7.10 16.51
CA ALA A 392 20.20 -7.16 17.94
C ALA A 392 20.61 -5.89 18.70
N ASN A 393 21.71 -5.22 18.31
CA ASN A 393 22.35 -4.19 19.14
C ASN A 393 22.27 -2.77 18.55
N SER A 394 21.65 -2.58 17.38
CA SER A 394 21.61 -1.26 16.72
C SER A 394 20.54 -0.32 17.23
N SER A 395 19.60 -0.81 18.04
CA SER A 395 18.39 -0.06 18.49
C SER A 395 17.58 0.51 17.31
N LYS A 396 17.76 -0.02 16.09
CA LYS A 396 16.97 0.40 14.91
C LYS A 396 15.56 -0.14 15.03
N THR A 397 14.57 0.67 14.69
CA THR A 397 13.17 0.27 14.68
C THR A 397 12.68 0.08 13.26
N HIS A 398 12.29 -1.15 12.89
CA HIS A 398 11.58 -1.41 11.64
C HIS A 398 10.08 -1.30 11.88
N VAL A 399 9.42 -0.43 11.11
CA VAL A 399 7.98 -0.18 11.18
C VAL A 399 7.34 -0.59 9.85
N PRO A 400 7.01 -1.87 9.69
CA PRO A 400 6.26 -2.32 8.53
C PRO A 400 4.79 -1.91 8.67
N GLY A 401 4.08 -1.83 7.58
CA GLY A 401 2.64 -1.61 7.66
C GLY A 401 1.96 -1.47 6.31
N ASN A 402 0.84 -2.17 6.18
CA ASN A 402 -0.08 -1.89 5.10
C ASN A 402 -0.53 -0.44 5.19
N PHE A 403 -0.66 0.23 4.05
CA PHE A 403 -1.11 1.62 3.99
C PHE A 403 -0.31 2.56 4.92
N ALA A 404 0.94 2.21 5.19
CA ALA A 404 1.87 2.95 6.05
C ALA A 404 1.32 3.31 7.44
N GLY A 405 0.41 2.52 7.98
CA GLY A 405 -0.22 2.75 9.29
C GLY A 405 -1.25 3.89 9.30
N VAL A 406 -1.76 4.29 8.15
CA VAL A 406 -2.83 5.29 8.02
C VAL A 406 -4.12 4.76 8.64
N GLN A 407 -4.76 5.58 9.44
CA GLN A 407 -6.13 5.40 9.89
C GLN A 407 -7.05 6.21 8.96
N ALA A 408 -7.66 5.55 7.98
CA ALA A 408 -8.32 6.21 6.86
C ALA A 408 -9.32 7.29 7.29
N LEU A 409 -10.18 7.00 8.27
CA LEU A 409 -11.21 7.93 8.75
C LEU A 409 -10.62 9.18 9.46
N ARG A 410 -9.44 9.06 10.07
CA ARG A 410 -8.75 10.17 10.72
C ARG A 410 -7.86 10.94 9.74
N ASP A 411 -7.09 10.20 8.94
CA ASP A 411 -5.94 10.77 8.25
C ASP A 411 -6.29 11.28 6.84
N ILE A 412 -7.20 10.62 6.10
CA ILE A 412 -7.61 11.12 4.78
C ILE A 412 -8.20 12.53 4.87
N PRO A 413 -9.15 12.85 5.79
CA PRO A 413 -9.63 14.23 5.93
C PRO A 413 -8.53 15.23 6.33
N ARG A 414 -7.51 14.81 7.10
CA ARG A 414 -6.35 15.64 7.41
C ARG A 414 -5.52 15.92 6.16
N PHE A 415 -5.29 14.91 5.33
CA PHE A 415 -4.54 15.05 4.09
C PHE A 415 -5.28 15.90 3.06
N VAL A 416 -6.60 15.82 2.99
CA VAL A 416 -7.43 16.76 2.20
C VAL A 416 -7.13 18.21 2.60
N LYS A 417 -7.09 18.51 3.89
CA LYS A 417 -6.75 19.87 4.36
C LYS A 417 -5.35 20.31 3.95
N LEU A 418 -4.37 19.39 3.86
CA LEU A 418 -3.03 19.72 3.37
C LEU A 418 -3.06 20.14 1.90
N ILE A 419 -3.88 19.47 1.07
CA ILE A 419 -4.07 19.86 -0.33
C ILE A 419 -4.76 21.25 -0.40
N GLU A 420 -5.86 21.44 0.30
CA GLU A 420 -6.63 22.69 0.33
C GLU A 420 -5.79 23.91 0.78
N ARG A 421 -4.81 23.69 1.65
CA ARG A 421 -3.89 24.72 2.15
C ARG A 421 -2.64 24.90 1.28
N GLY A 422 -2.50 24.14 0.19
CA GLY A 422 -1.32 24.18 -0.67
C GLY A 422 -0.04 23.65 -0.02
N LEU A 423 -0.15 22.95 1.12
CA LEU A 423 1.00 22.35 1.81
C LEU A 423 1.43 21.05 1.14
N PHE A 424 0.49 20.31 0.58
CA PHE A 424 0.73 19.11 -0.22
C PHE A 424 0.31 19.35 -1.66
N ASP A 425 1.28 19.34 -2.58
CA ASP A 425 1.06 19.48 -4.01
C ASP A 425 0.66 18.13 -4.63
N ALA A 426 -0.63 17.82 -4.60
CA ALA A 426 -1.19 16.65 -5.22
C ALA A 426 -1.21 16.78 -6.76
N LYS A 427 -1.39 18.01 -7.27
CA LYS A 427 -1.48 18.29 -8.71
C LYS A 427 -0.23 17.84 -9.46
N SER A 428 0.96 18.13 -8.94
CA SER A 428 2.23 17.71 -9.54
C SER A 428 2.43 16.18 -9.57
N LEU A 429 1.66 15.43 -8.78
CA LEU A 429 1.68 13.96 -8.78
C LEU A 429 0.71 13.35 -9.79
N VAL A 430 -0.26 14.11 -10.30
CA VAL A 430 -1.13 13.70 -11.42
C VAL A 430 -0.35 13.87 -12.72
N GLY A 431 0.21 12.79 -13.23
CA GLY A 431 1.08 12.86 -14.40
C GLY A 431 0.30 12.86 -15.71
N ARG A 432 -0.60 11.89 -15.90
CA ARG A 432 -1.43 11.73 -17.09
C ARG A 432 -2.87 11.36 -16.72
N THR A 433 -3.84 11.92 -17.45
CA THR A 433 -5.26 11.60 -17.27
C THR A 433 -5.77 10.83 -18.48
N PHE A 434 -6.56 9.81 -18.26
CA PHE A 434 -7.12 8.91 -19.26
C PHE A 434 -8.64 8.82 -19.10
N ARG A 435 -9.35 8.70 -20.22
CA ARG A 435 -10.79 8.43 -20.22
C ARG A 435 -11.06 6.94 -20.00
N VAL A 436 -12.30 6.60 -19.68
CA VAL A 436 -12.75 5.24 -19.36
C VAL A 436 -12.45 4.20 -20.44
N ASP A 437 -12.42 4.57 -21.71
CA ASP A 437 -12.08 3.69 -22.84
C ASP A 437 -10.56 3.38 -22.90
N LYS A 438 -9.73 4.11 -22.15
CA LYS A 438 -8.26 4.00 -22.10
C LYS A 438 -7.71 3.44 -20.78
N MET A 439 -8.56 2.77 -19.98
CA MET A 439 -8.13 2.25 -18.64
C MET A 439 -6.94 1.30 -18.74
N ARG A 440 -6.90 0.43 -19.76
CA ARG A 440 -5.75 -0.48 -19.95
C ARG A 440 -4.47 0.28 -20.31
N GLU A 441 -4.57 1.33 -21.14
CA GLU A 441 -3.43 2.18 -21.49
C GLU A 441 -2.90 2.93 -20.25
N ALA A 442 -3.79 3.45 -19.40
CA ALA A 442 -3.40 4.08 -18.14
C ALA A 442 -2.59 3.12 -17.24
N LEU A 443 -3.00 1.84 -17.22
CA LEU A 443 -2.32 0.81 -16.45
C LEU A 443 -0.95 0.45 -17.06
N GLN A 444 -0.85 0.42 -18.40
CA GLN A 444 0.42 0.19 -19.10
C GLN A 444 1.43 1.32 -18.81
N VAL A 445 1.01 2.58 -18.85
CA VAL A 445 1.85 3.74 -18.50
C VAL A 445 2.38 3.66 -17.08
N ALA A 446 1.58 3.12 -16.15
CA ALA A 446 2.04 2.88 -14.78
C ALA A 446 3.07 1.73 -14.72
N ALA A 447 2.89 0.66 -15.50
CA ALA A 447 3.85 -0.45 -15.60
C ALA A 447 5.18 0.02 -16.19
N ASP A 448 5.13 0.85 -17.22
CA ASP A 448 6.29 1.41 -17.93
C ASP A 448 7.03 2.48 -17.11
N ARG A 449 6.46 2.94 -15.99
CA ARG A 449 7.00 4.04 -15.17
C ARG A 449 7.29 5.33 -15.95
N SER A 450 6.60 5.53 -17.07
CA SER A 450 6.77 6.69 -17.96
C SER A 450 5.98 7.94 -17.52
N SER A 451 5.27 7.86 -16.40
CA SER A 451 4.56 8.96 -15.73
C SER A 451 4.64 8.78 -14.21
N ILE A 452 4.37 9.84 -13.44
CA ILE A 452 4.30 9.74 -11.98
C ILE A 452 3.10 8.89 -11.59
N THR A 453 1.89 9.40 -11.86
CA THR A 453 0.64 8.66 -11.64
C THR A 453 -0.27 8.88 -12.82
N SER A 454 -0.81 7.81 -13.37
CA SER A 454 -1.92 7.90 -14.30
C SER A 454 -3.23 7.94 -13.52
N VAL A 455 -4.17 8.78 -13.94
CA VAL A 455 -5.50 8.88 -13.35
C VAL A 455 -6.52 8.59 -14.43
N ILE A 456 -7.50 7.74 -14.11
CA ILE A 456 -8.66 7.49 -14.96
C ILE A 456 -9.76 8.44 -14.53
N ASP A 457 -10.24 9.24 -15.47
CA ASP A 457 -11.31 10.22 -15.29
C ASP A 457 -12.62 9.64 -15.81
N PHE A 458 -13.63 9.62 -14.97
CA PHE A 458 -14.99 9.14 -15.26
C PHE A 458 -16.02 10.27 -15.35
N THR A 459 -15.59 11.55 -15.22
CA THR A 459 -16.47 12.72 -15.32
C THR A 459 -16.75 13.15 -16.78
#